data_395ab2e4b35ced10ff680a10b7027655
#
_entry.id   395ab2e4b35ced10ff680a10b7027655
#
_cell.length_a   1.000
_cell.length_b   1.000
_cell.length_c   1.000
_cell.angle_alpha   90.00
_cell.angle_beta   90.00
_cell.angle_gamma   90.00
#
_symmetry.space_group_name_H-M   'P 1'
#
loop_
_entity.id
_entity.type
_entity.pdbx_description
1 polymer ?
#
loop_
_entity_poly.entity_id
_entity_poly.type
_entity_poly.pdbx_seq_one_letter_code
_entity_poly.pdbx_strand_id
1 'polypeptide(L)'
;SGGMADAMTTIHGKSVSLFFNPAGMSRQTQLFDMNFSANNWIAGIKHDAFSLSVSPNNGQFGVFGLSLLNVDYGELQGTMVWDNDQGFLDTKKFYPSALAIGLGYGRALSESFSVGGQVKKAYQYLGHNVVPVTDSSKVVENNISDALAFDFGTIFMTDWHGFTFGMSVRNFSDETQYAYDGFQLPLTFRIGGSIDLLSFIPTVSEKQSLLFAIDALHPRSYPERVNLGLEYSFMSIGYMRLGYLYNYDERGLTYGAGFEIGPLSIDYALTPFGVFDSVNRISIGISI
;
A
#
# COMPACT_ATOMS: atom_id res chain seq x y z
N SER A 1 4.60 -2.45 -7.52
CA SER A 1 3.26 -2.90 -7.11
C SER A 1 2.18 -2.39 -8.06
N GLY A 2 2.04 -1.07 -8.25
CA GLY A 2 0.95 -0.47 -9.03
C GLY A 2 0.76 -1.02 -10.43
N GLY A 3 1.84 -1.31 -11.17
CA GLY A 3 1.77 -1.89 -12.50
C GLY A 3 1.23 -3.32 -12.58
N MET A 4 1.16 -4.02 -11.43
CA MET A 4 0.55 -5.34 -11.28
C MET A 4 -0.82 -5.25 -10.58
N ALA A 5 -1.54 -4.13 -10.69
CA ALA A 5 -2.81 -3.90 -10.00
C ALA A 5 -2.74 -4.15 -8.48
N ASP A 6 -1.57 -3.97 -7.85
CA ASP A 6 -1.31 -4.28 -6.44
C ASP A 6 -1.63 -5.75 -6.03
N ALA A 7 -1.51 -6.72 -6.97
CA ALA A 7 -1.56 -8.17 -6.70
C ALA A 7 -0.23 -8.61 -6.06
N MET A 8 -0.07 -8.33 -4.77
CA MET A 8 1.21 -8.38 -4.05
C MET A 8 1.20 -9.29 -2.81
N THR A 9 0.10 -10.00 -2.55
CA THR A 9 -0.06 -10.78 -1.30
C THR A 9 0.97 -11.90 -1.16
N THR A 10 1.48 -12.43 -2.28
CA THR A 10 2.48 -13.50 -2.32
C THR A 10 3.90 -13.03 -2.62
N ILE A 11 4.06 -11.75 -3.00
CA ILE A 11 5.38 -11.20 -3.34
C ILE A 11 6.23 -11.04 -2.08
N HIS A 12 7.48 -11.48 -2.14
CA HIS A 12 8.34 -11.57 -0.97
C HIS A 12 9.78 -11.10 -1.26
N GLY A 13 10.57 -10.97 -0.18
CA GLY A 13 11.98 -10.60 -0.23
C GLY A 13 12.28 -9.10 -0.22
N LYS A 14 11.27 -8.22 -0.11
CA LYS A 14 11.46 -6.76 -0.10
C LYS A 14 10.63 -6.07 1.00
N SER A 15 11.10 -4.92 1.47
CA SER A 15 10.45 -4.10 2.50
C SER A 15 9.06 -3.60 2.12
N VAL A 16 8.81 -3.41 0.81
CA VAL A 16 7.50 -2.98 0.29
C VAL A 16 6.38 -3.95 0.65
N SER A 17 6.68 -5.20 0.99
CA SER A 17 5.72 -6.20 1.47
C SER A 17 4.96 -5.75 2.72
N LEU A 18 5.53 -4.86 3.54
CA LEU A 18 4.86 -4.25 4.70
C LEU A 18 3.51 -3.60 4.34
N PHE A 19 3.38 -3.09 3.12
CA PHE A 19 2.15 -2.45 2.66
C PHE A 19 1.11 -3.45 2.13
N PHE A 20 1.43 -4.74 2.01
CA PHE A 20 0.55 -5.76 1.43
C PHE A 20 0.40 -7.00 2.32
N ASN A 21 1.50 -7.65 2.63
CA ASN A 21 1.59 -8.85 3.47
C ASN A 21 2.91 -8.82 4.25
N PRO A 22 2.91 -8.56 5.57
CA PRO A 22 4.15 -8.46 6.36
C PRO A 22 5.02 -9.72 6.32
N ALA A 23 4.43 -10.91 6.07
CA ALA A 23 5.18 -12.14 5.92
C ALA A 23 6.15 -12.13 4.74
N GLY A 24 5.90 -11.27 3.73
CA GLY A 24 6.75 -11.15 2.55
C GLY A 24 8.16 -10.66 2.84
N MET A 25 8.39 -9.92 3.93
CA MET A 25 9.76 -9.52 4.31
C MET A 25 10.64 -10.71 4.72
N SER A 26 10.05 -11.76 5.26
CA SER A 26 10.75 -12.85 5.95
C SER A 26 11.83 -13.56 5.12
N ARG A 27 11.77 -13.42 3.79
CA ARG A 27 12.69 -14.06 2.85
C ARG A 27 13.66 -13.09 2.19
N GLN A 28 13.89 -11.97 2.83
CA GLN A 28 14.90 -11.01 2.40
C GLN A 28 16.30 -11.62 2.56
N THR A 29 17.07 -11.58 1.48
CA THR A 29 18.46 -12.10 1.43
C THR A 29 19.49 -11.00 1.67
N GLN A 30 19.15 -9.75 1.33
CA GLN A 30 19.99 -8.59 1.55
C GLN A 30 19.90 -8.12 3.00
N LEU A 31 20.98 -7.53 3.53
CA LEU A 31 20.97 -7.02 4.91
C LEU A 31 19.96 -5.88 5.08
N PHE A 32 19.89 -4.97 4.10
CA PHE A 32 18.97 -3.84 4.07
C PHE A 32 18.19 -3.81 2.77
N ASP A 33 16.89 -3.55 2.86
CA ASP A 33 16.06 -3.18 1.71
C ASP A 33 15.26 -1.93 2.06
N MET A 34 15.36 -0.92 1.22
CA MET A 34 14.65 0.36 1.37
C MET A 34 13.88 0.66 0.10
N ASN A 35 12.68 1.20 0.24
CA ASN A 35 11.89 1.66 -0.90
C ASN A 35 11.21 2.99 -0.56
N PHE A 36 11.28 3.93 -1.48
CA PHE A 36 10.50 5.17 -1.48
C PHE A 36 9.59 5.19 -2.70
N SER A 37 8.34 5.60 -2.52
CA SER A 37 7.35 5.69 -3.58
C SER A 37 6.54 6.97 -3.45
N ALA A 38 6.49 7.76 -4.52
CA ALA A 38 5.63 8.92 -4.67
C ALA A 38 4.51 8.59 -5.65
N ASN A 39 3.27 8.83 -5.26
CA ASN A 39 2.08 8.54 -6.04
C ASN A 39 1.19 9.79 -6.14
N ASN A 40 1.06 10.32 -7.35
CA ASN A 40 0.11 11.39 -7.65
C ASN A 40 -1.25 10.77 -7.94
N TRP A 41 -2.17 10.94 -6.99
CA TRP A 41 -3.54 10.44 -7.06
C TRP A 41 -4.46 11.44 -7.74
N ILE A 42 -5.72 11.03 -7.97
CA ILE A 42 -6.76 11.92 -8.49
C ILE A 42 -6.98 13.14 -7.57
N ALA A 43 -7.56 14.20 -8.11
CA ALA A 43 -7.87 15.46 -7.40
C ALA A 43 -6.66 16.13 -6.71
N GLY A 44 -5.45 15.88 -7.21
CA GLY A 44 -4.23 16.47 -6.65
C GLY A 44 -3.76 15.88 -5.32
N ILE A 45 -4.39 14.79 -4.85
CA ILE A 45 -3.98 14.08 -3.63
C ILE A 45 -2.63 13.40 -3.89
N LYS A 46 -1.73 13.47 -2.92
CA LYS A 46 -0.41 12.83 -3.01
C LYS A 46 -0.24 11.81 -1.90
N HIS A 47 0.35 10.66 -2.27
CA HIS A 47 0.75 9.64 -1.31
C HIS A 47 2.25 9.40 -1.42
N ASP A 48 2.96 9.59 -0.32
CA ASP A 48 4.37 9.25 -0.19
C ASP A 48 4.51 8.06 0.75
N ALA A 49 5.14 7.01 0.27
CA ALA A 49 5.37 5.80 1.05
C ALA A 49 6.86 5.51 1.16
N PHE A 50 7.29 5.14 2.36
CA PHE A 50 8.65 4.69 2.63
C PHE A 50 8.59 3.38 3.38
N SER A 51 9.45 2.43 3.01
CA SER A 51 9.68 1.20 3.75
C SER A 51 11.16 0.92 3.89
N LEU A 52 11.53 0.35 5.02
CA LEU A 52 12.86 -0.14 5.34
C LEU A 52 12.71 -1.50 5.99
N SER A 53 13.53 -2.46 5.59
CA SER A 53 13.65 -3.73 6.31
C SER A 53 15.10 -4.10 6.52
N VAL A 54 15.36 -4.76 7.64
CA VAL A 54 16.70 -5.21 8.07
C VAL A 54 16.63 -6.69 8.36
N SER A 55 17.52 -7.46 7.73
CA SER A 55 17.63 -8.92 7.83
C SER A 55 18.95 -9.31 8.54
N PRO A 56 19.03 -9.19 9.88
CA PRO A 56 20.26 -9.49 10.59
C PRO A 56 20.61 -10.98 10.45
N ASN A 57 21.89 -11.25 10.26
CA ASN A 57 22.41 -12.61 10.15
C ASN A 57 21.67 -13.47 9.11
N ASN A 58 21.42 -12.89 7.91
CA ASN A 58 20.68 -13.52 6.80
C ASN A 58 19.26 -14.01 7.21
N GLY A 59 18.57 -13.24 8.05
CA GLY A 59 17.21 -13.56 8.47
C GLY A 59 17.07 -14.63 9.55
N GLN A 60 18.16 -15.10 10.14
CA GLN A 60 18.16 -16.13 11.17
C GLN A 60 17.31 -15.71 12.40
N PHE A 61 17.31 -14.41 12.73
CA PHE A 61 16.49 -13.80 13.77
C PHE A 61 15.16 -13.22 13.27
N GLY A 62 14.81 -13.48 11.99
CA GLY A 62 13.72 -12.83 11.29
C GLY A 62 14.15 -11.48 10.70
N VAL A 63 13.21 -10.81 10.09
CA VAL A 63 13.38 -9.52 9.40
C VAL A 63 12.54 -8.46 10.10
N PHE A 64 13.16 -7.35 10.48
CA PHE A 64 12.51 -6.20 11.11
C PHE A 64 12.21 -5.15 10.05
N GLY A 65 11.06 -4.51 10.14
CA GLY A 65 10.63 -3.53 9.16
C GLY A 65 10.07 -2.25 9.77
N LEU A 66 10.23 -1.15 9.03
CA LEU A 66 9.62 0.15 9.30
C LEU A 66 8.84 0.57 8.05
N SER A 67 7.61 1.03 8.22
CA SER A 67 6.81 1.62 7.15
C SER A 67 6.33 3.01 7.53
N LEU A 68 6.32 3.92 6.56
CA LEU A 68 5.76 5.26 6.66
C LEU A 68 4.85 5.47 5.45
N LEU A 69 3.66 5.98 5.67
CA LEU A 69 2.73 6.40 4.62
C LEU A 69 2.20 7.79 4.98
N ASN A 70 2.49 8.76 4.13
CA ASN A 70 1.99 10.11 4.23
C ASN A 70 0.98 10.38 3.12
N VAL A 71 -0.13 11.04 3.45
CA VAL A 71 -1.15 11.48 2.49
C VAL A 71 -1.35 12.98 2.66
N ASP A 72 -1.17 13.71 1.57
CA ASP A 72 -1.48 15.12 1.45
C ASP A 72 -2.73 15.27 0.57
N TYR A 73 -3.82 15.79 1.15
CA TYR A 73 -5.09 15.99 0.45
C TYR A 73 -5.16 17.34 -0.28
N GLY A 74 -4.09 18.13 -0.21
CA GLY A 74 -4.04 19.47 -0.81
C GLY A 74 -4.69 20.55 0.03
N GLU A 75 -4.84 21.73 -0.58
CA GLU A 75 -5.42 22.90 0.06
C GLU A 75 -6.93 22.90 -0.10
N LEU A 76 -7.66 23.12 1.01
CA LEU A 76 -9.09 23.31 1.02
C LEU A 76 -9.47 24.68 1.61
N GLN A 77 -10.45 25.34 0.98
CA GLN A 77 -11.04 26.58 1.51
C GLN A 77 -12.02 26.23 2.63
N GLY A 78 -11.78 26.74 3.82
CA GLY A 78 -12.72 26.61 4.93
C GLY A 78 -13.89 27.57 4.76
N THR A 79 -15.09 27.14 5.19
CA THR A 79 -16.30 27.99 5.25
C THR A 79 -16.99 27.81 6.60
N MET A 80 -17.77 28.79 7.01
CA MET A 80 -18.68 28.66 8.14
C MET A 80 -20.06 29.15 7.74
N VAL A 81 -21.11 28.58 8.31
CA VAL A 81 -22.51 29.05 8.11
C VAL A 81 -22.64 30.43 8.63
N TRP A 82 -23.24 31.32 7.84
CA TRP A 82 -23.46 32.71 8.21
C TRP A 82 -24.76 33.23 7.61
N ASP A 83 -25.43 34.15 8.32
CA ASP A 83 -26.69 34.75 7.87
C ASP A 83 -26.40 35.94 6.92
N ASN A 84 -26.19 35.62 5.64
CA ASN A 84 -26.02 36.54 4.53
C ASN A 84 -26.66 35.95 3.26
N ASP A 85 -26.66 36.70 2.15
CA ASP A 85 -27.24 36.25 0.87
C ASP A 85 -26.62 34.97 0.31
N GLN A 86 -25.37 34.63 0.68
CA GLN A 86 -24.66 33.42 0.25
C GLN A 86 -24.87 32.25 1.23
N GLY A 87 -25.31 32.50 2.45
CA GLY A 87 -25.48 31.48 3.51
C GLY A 87 -24.18 31.04 4.19
N PHE A 88 -23.04 31.61 3.81
CA PHE A 88 -21.74 31.27 4.40
C PHE A 88 -20.73 32.42 4.33
N LEU A 89 -19.68 32.31 5.12
CA LEU A 89 -18.44 33.10 5.01
C LEU A 89 -17.23 32.22 4.84
N ASP A 90 -16.32 32.69 4.02
CA ASP A 90 -15.00 32.02 3.89
C ASP A 90 -14.21 32.23 5.19
N THR A 91 -13.58 31.13 5.62
CA THR A 91 -12.65 31.12 6.74
C THR A 91 -11.21 30.90 6.22
N LYS A 92 -10.28 30.52 7.09
CA LYS A 92 -8.91 30.25 6.67
C LYS A 92 -8.82 28.95 5.87
N LYS A 93 -7.91 28.92 4.91
CA LYS A 93 -7.51 27.69 4.23
C LYS A 93 -6.88 26.72 5.21
N PHE A 94 -7.07 25.41 4.96
CA PHE A 94 -6.46 24.35 5.75
C PHE A 94 -5.97 23.22 4.84
N TYR A 95 -5.09 22.38 5.36
CA TYR A 95 -4.37 21.34 4.63
C TYR A 95 -4.61 20.00 5.32
N PRO A 96 -5.64 19.24 4.93
CA PRO A 96 -5.87 17.91 5.49
C PRO A 96 -4.71 16.98 5.16
N SER A 97 -4.39 16.11 6.10
CA SER A 97 -3.28 15.15 5.93
C SER A 97 -3.51 13.89 6.76
N ALA A 98 -2.86 12.81 6.36
CA ALA A 98 -2.82 11.59 7.13
C ALA A 98 -1.40 11.02 7.15
N LEU A 99 -1.02 10.41 8.27
CA LEU A 99 0.27 9.76 8.46
C LEU A 99 0.07 8.42 9.15
N ALA A 100 0.67 7.37 8.60
CA ALA A 100 0.75 6.07 9.27
C ALA A 100 2.22 5.67 9.43
N ILE A 101 2.60 5.26 10.65
CA ILE A 101 3.91 4.74 10.97
C ILE A 101 3.74 3.31 11.48
N GLY A 102 4.47 2.36 10.92
CA GLY A 102 4.36 0.95 11.27
C GLY A 102 5.71 0.30 11.56
N LEU A 103 5.73 -0.58 12.55
CA LEU A 103 6.84 -1.45 12.88
C LEU A 103 6.43 -2.89 12.61
N GLY A 104 7.19 -3.58 11.77
CA GLY A 104 6.90 -4.93 11.31
C GLY A 104 7.98 -5.93 11.70
N TYR A 105 7.58 -7.18 11.76
CA TYR A 105 8.46 -8.33 11.93
C TYR A 105 7.96 -9.47 11.05
N GLY A 106 8.89 -10.14 10.35
CA GLY A 106 8.61 -11.31 9.53
C GLY A 106 9.62 -12.40 9.79
N ARG A 107 9.19 -13.67 9.74
CA ARG A 107 10.08 -14.83 9.93
C ARG A 107 9.65 -16.00 9.05
N ALA A 108 10.62 -16.60 8.37
CA ALA A 108 10.46 -17.91 7.77
C ALA A 108 10.54 -18.98 8.88
N LEU A 109 9.47 -19.73 9.08
CA LEU A 109 9.40 -20.80 10.07
C LEU A 109 9.90 -22.12 9.50
N SER A 110 9.79 -22.29 8.19
CA SER A 110 10.38 -23.41 7.42
C SER A 110 10.79 -22.92 6.03
N GLU A 111 11.32 -23.82 5.21
CA GLU A 111 11.62 -23.51 3.80
C GLU A 111 10.37 -23.08 3.01
N SER A 112 9.20 -23.63 3.37
CA SER A 112 7.95 -23.38 2.66
C SER A 112 7.04 -22.34 3.36
N PHE A 113 7.19 -22.10 4.67
CA PHE A 113 6.21 -21.32 5.42
C PHE A 113 6.81 -20.12 6.13
N SER A 114 6.16 -18.97 5.93
CA SER A 114 6.54 -17.68 6.52
C SER A 114 5.34 -17.01 7.19
N VAL A 115 5.62 -16.29 8.27
CA VAL A 115 4.64 -15.47 9.00
C VAL A 115 5.18 -14.06 9.21
N GLY A 116 4.29 -13.11 9.35
CA GLY A 116 4.68 -11.74 9.67
C GLY A 116 3.55 -10.96 10.31
N GLY A 117 3.93 -9.91 11.01
CA GLY A 117 2.99 -8.97 11.61
C GLY A 117 3.55 -7.55 11.60
N GLN A 118 2.67 -6.59 11.74
CA GLN A 118 3.00 -5.17 11.82
C GLN A 118 2.04 -4.49 12.78
N VAL A 119 2.55 -3.62 13.63
CA VAL A 119 1.76 -2.67 14.42
C VAL A 119 1.92 -1.28 13.81
N LYS A 120 0.80 -0.56 13.64
CA LYS A 120 0.77 0.77 13.02
C LYS A 120 0.04 1.77 13.90
N LYS A 121 0.58 2.97 14.00
CA LYS A 121 -0.13 4.14 14.49
C LYS A 121 -0.53 4.97 13.28
N ALA A 122 -1.83 5.13 13.07
CA ALA A 122 -2.40 6.00 12.03
C ALA A 122 -2.89 7.29 12.70
N TYR A 123 -2.63 8.42 12.04
CA TYR A 123 -3.05 9.75 12.44
C TYR A 123 -3.68 10.44 11.25
N GLN A 124 -4.82 11.11 11.44
CA GLN A 124 -5.49 11.87 10.40
C GLN A 124 -5.97 13.22 10.93
N TYR A 125 -5.70 14.26 10.16
CA TYR A 125 -6.20 15.62 10.36
C TYR A 125 -7.06 16.01 9.16
N LEU A 126 -8.36 16.23 9.38
CA LEU A 126 -9.31 16.61 8.33
C LEU A 126 -9.66 18.10 8.35
N GLY A 127 -8.87 18.93 9.03
CA GLY A 127 -9.12 20.35 9.15
C GLY A 127 -9.83 20.72 10.45
N HIS A 128 -10.47 21.87 10.44
CA HIS A 128 -11.17 22.39 11.61
C HIS A 128 -12.54 22.97 11.22
N ASN A 129 -13.49 22.80 12.10
CA ASN A 129 -14.80 23.43 12.02
C ASN A 129 -14.79 24.76 12.77
N VAL A 130 -15.41 25.79 12.21
CA VAL A 130 -15.64 27.05 12.87
C VAL A 130 -17.14 27.18 13.09
N VAL A 131 -17.56 27.07 14.35
CA VAL A 131 -18.98 27.16 14.73
C VAL A 131 -19.21 28.48 15.40
N PRO A 132 -20.07 29.38 14.84
CA PRO A 132 -20.45 30.62 15.50
C PRO A 132 -21.32 30.28 16.72
N VAL A 133 -20.98 30.84 17.88
CA VAL A 133 -21.73 30.66 19.14
C VAL A 133 -22.57 31.90 19.41
N THR A 134 -22.05 33.09 19.09
CA THR A 134 -22.74 34.38 19.12
C THR A 134 -22.20 35.28 18.00
N ASP A 135 -22.82 36.43 17.73
CA ASP A 135 -22.37 37.38 16.71
C ASP A 135 -20.90 37.80 16.85
N SER A 136 -20.30 37.60 18.02
CA SER A 136 -18.94 38.03 18.34
C SER A 136 -18.04 36.89 18.86
N SER A 137 -18.55 35.66 19.01
CA SER A 137 -17.78 34.52 19.51
C SER A 137 -17.95 33.29 18.61
N LYS A 138 -16.86 32.58 18.40
CA LYS A 138 -16.79 31.34 17.60
C LYS A 138 -15.92 30.31 18.31
N VAL A 139 -16.33 29.06 18.19
CA VAL A 139 -15.56 27.91 18.64
C VAL A 139 -14.88 27.24 17.44
N VAL A 140 -13.63 26.88 17.60
CA VAL A 140 -12.84 26.13 16.59
C VAL A 140 -12.63 24.73 17.11
N GLU A 141 -13.16 23.75 16.40
CA GLU A 141 -12.98 22.33 16.69
C GLU A 141 -12.07 21.68 15.65
N ASN A 142 -11.02 21.02 16.07
CA ASN A 142 -10.11 20.31 15.18
C ASN A 142 -10.61 18.88 14.96
N ASN A 143 -10.70 18.47 13.70
CA ASN A 143 -11.05 17.12 13.30
C ASN A 143 -9.78 16.26 13.20
N ILE A 144 -9.33 15.75 14.36
CA ILE A 144 -8.16 14.88 14.48
C ILE A 144 -8.62 13.52 14.96
N SER A 145 -8.11 12.49 14.31
CA SER A 145 -8.31 11.11 14.75
C SER A 145 -6.99 10.36 14.71
N ASP A 146 -6.80 9.45 15.65
CA ASP A 146 -5.69 8.51 15.66
C ASP A 146 -6.17 7.10 16.03
N ALA A 147 -5.51 6.11 15.46
CA ALA A 147 -5.83 4.71 15.70
C ALA A 147 -4.56 3.85 15.75
N LEU A 148 -4.59 2.84 16.61
CA LEU A 148 -3.63 1.75 16.58
C LEU A 148 -4.20 0.61 15.75
N ALA A 149 -3.42 0.11 14.78
CA ALA A 149 -3.83 -0.96 13.90
C ALA A 149 -2.78 -2.06 13.81
N PHE A 150 -3.25 -3.26 13.52
CA PHE A 150 -2.42 -4.44 13.37
C PHE A 150 -2.63 -5.04 11.99
N ASP A 151 -1.52 -5.49 11.37
CA ASP A 151 -1.53 -6.29 10.16
C ASP A 151 -0.89 -7.64 10.46
N PHE A 152 -1.43 -8.69 9.86
CA PHE A 152 -0.92 -10.06 9.94
C PHE A 152 -0.85 -10.67 8.56
N GLY A 153 0.10 -11.58 8.37
CA GLY A 153 0.16 -12.29 7.13
C GLY A 153 0.92 -13.60 7.19
N THR A 154 0.65 -14.43 6.20
CA THR A 154 1.32 -15.71 5.98
C THR A 154 1.64 -15.87 4.50
N ILE A 155 2.73 -16.60 4.21
CA ILE A 155 3.08 -17.04 2.86
C ILE A 155 3.47 -18.51 2.94
N PHE A 156 2.93 -19.28 2.02
CA PHE A 156 3.26 -20.69 1.82
C PHE A 156 3.77 -20.88 0.38
N MET A 157 5.02 -21.31 0.25
CA MET A 157 5.68 -21.61 -1.01
C MET A 157 5.65 -23.12 -1.23
N THR A 158 5.18 -23.54 -2.39
CA THR A 158 5.15 -24.96 -2.73
C THR A 158 6.33 -25.33 -3.64
N ASP A 159 6.68 -26.61 -3.68
CA ASP A 159 7.69 -27.11 -4.61
C ASP A 159 7.13 -27.29 -6.04
N TRP A 160 5.83 -27.05 -6.23
CA TRP A 160 5.17 -27.22 -7.52
C TRP A 160 5.30 -25.95 -8.37
N HIS A 161 6.25 -25.95 -9.31
CA HIS A 161 6.50 -24.84 -10.25
C HIS A 161 6.60 -23.46 -9.60
N GLY A 162 7.07 -23.39 -8.34
CA GLY A 162 7.16 -22.13 -7.60
C GLY A 162 5.82 -21.50 -7.23
N PHE A 163 4.71 -22.27 -7.27
CA PHE A 163 3.42 -21.78 -6.84
C PHE A 163 3.47 -21.33 -5.38
N THR A 164 3.07 -20.10 -5.14
CA THR A 164 3.07 -19.47 -3.82
C THR A 164 1.66 -19.04 -3.46
N PHE A 165 1.25 -19.34 -2.24
CA PHE A 165 -0.03 -18.92 -1.67
C PHE A 165 0.20 -17.96 -0.51
N GLY A 166 -0.61 -16.94 -0.37
CA GLY A 166 -0.50 -15.97 0.72
C GLY A 166 -1.85 -15.51 1.25
N MET A 167 -1.86 -15.13 2.51
CA MET A 167 -3.01 -14.52 3.17
C MET A 167 -2.54 -13.34 4.00
N SER A 168 -3.34 -12.27 4.04
CA SER A 168 -3.09 -11.15 4.95
C SER A 168 -4.38 -10.53 5.45
N VAL A 169 -4.33 -10.03 6.68
CA VAL A 169 -5.35 -9.18 7.30
C VAL A 169 -4.70 -7.86 7.59
N ARG A 170 -5.29 -6.76 7.14
CA ARG A 170 -4.73 -5.43 7.29
C ARG A 170 -5.71 -4.47 7.96
N ASN A 171 -5.14 -3.54 8.73
CA ASN A 171 -5.89 -2.50 9.45
C ASN A 171 -6.89 -3.08 10.47
N PHE A 172 -6.54 -4.18 11.13
CA PHE A 172 -7.30 -4.64 12.28
C PHE A 172 -7.10 -3.62 13.42
N SER A 173 -8.17 -2.94 13.81
CA SER A 173 -8.12 -1.85 14.79
C SER A 173 -9.39 -1.79 15.61
N ASP A 174 -9.29 -1.18 16.78
CA ASP A 174 -10.45 -0.74 17.53
C ASP A 174 -11.17 0.41 16.82
N GLU A 175 -12.36 0.73 17.29
CA GLU A 175 -13.13 1.88 16.86
C GLU A 175 -12.42 3.18 17.30
N THR A 176 -12.37 4.15 16.41
CA THR A 176 -11.89 5.52 16.68
C THR A 176 -12.96 6.52 16.30
N GLN A 177 -12.85 7.75 16.75
CA GLN A 177 -13.84 8.79 16.47
C GLN A 177 -13.16 10.13 16.25
N TYR A 178 -13.81 11.03 15.52
CA TYR A 178 -13.40 12.44 15.42
C TYR A 178 -14.05 13.27 16.54
N ALA A 179 -15.33 13.47 16.47
CA ALA A 179 -16.09 14.23 17.48
C ALA A 179 -17.13 13.35 18.19
N TYR A 180 -18.07 12.76 17.45
CA TYR A 180 -19.19 12.00 18.02
C TYR A 180 -19.32 10.60 17.42
N ASP A 181 -19.23 10.49 16.08
CA ASP A 181 -19.42 9.21 15.39
C ASP A 181 -18.14 8.40 15.37
N GLY A 182 -18.25 7.13 15.80
CA GLY A 182 -17.19 6.17 15.75
C GLY A 182 -17.04 5.55 14.36
N PHE A 183 -15.82 5.27 13.97
CA PHE A 183 -15.51 4.50 12.76
C PHE A 183 -14.33 3.58 13.00
N GLN A 184 -14.17 2.60 12.15
CA GLN A 184 -13.01 1.69 12.19
C GLN A 184 -12.19 1.88 10.93
N LEU A 185 -10.87 1.66 11.03
CA LEU A 185 -10.00 1.66 9.87
C LEU A 185 -10.49 0.63 8.83
N PRO A 186 -10.22 0.84 7.54
CA PRO A 186 -10.69 -0.03 6.46
C PRO A 186 -10.01 -1.41 6.53
N LEU A 187 -10.54 -2.28 7.39
CA LEU A 187 -10.10 -3.67 7.51
C LEU A 187 -10.20 -4.33 6.14
N THR A 188 -9.12 -4.98 5.73
CA THR A 188 -9.07 -5.69 4.47
C THR A 188 -8.46 -7.07 4.68
N PHE A 189 -9.20 -8.10 4.32
CA PHE A 189 -8.70 -9.46 4.18
C PHE A 189 -8.27 -9.72 2.75
N ARG A 190 -7.12 -10.38 2.56
CA ARG A 190 -6.60 -10.75 1.23
C ARG A 190 -6.19 -12.20 1.21
N ILE A 191 -6.48 -12.85 0.10
CA ILE A 191 -5.95 -14.17 -0.27
C ILE A 191 -5.34 -14.02 -1.64
N GLY A 192 -4.12 -14.49 -1.81
CA GLY A 192 -3.40 -14.40 -3.07
C GLY A 192 -2.71 -15.69 -3.47
N GLY A 193 -2.51 -15.83 -4.78
CA GLY A 193 -1.70 -16.88 -5.38
C GLY A 193 -0.79 -16.30 -6.45
N SER A 194 0.40 -16.87 -6.61
CA SER A 194 1.29 -16.52 -7.73
C SER A 194 2.06 -17.74 -8.23
N ILE A 195 2.43 -17.70 -9.50
CA ILE A 195 3.16 -18.77 -10.17
C ILE A 195 4.01 -18.18 -11.30
N ASP A 196 5.21 -18.72 -11.52
CA ASP A 196 6.00 -18.41 -12.69
C ASP A 196 5.58 -19.30 -13.87
N LEU A 197 4.94 -18.69 -14.87
CA LEU A 197 4.44 -19.40 -16.04
C LEU A 197 5.56 -19.97 -16.92
N LEU A 198 6.76 -19.39 -16.88
CA LEU A 198 7.90 -19.93 -17.65
C LEU A 198 8.51 -21.19 -17.01
N SER A 199 8.21 -21.47 -15.76
CA SER A 199 8.65 -22.71 -15.09
C SER A 199 8.08 -23.99 -15.73
N PHE A 200 7.01 -23.87 -16.54
CA PHE A 200 6.45 -24.98 -17.32
C PHE A 200 7.16 -25.24 -18.64
N ILE A 201 8.10 -24.38 -19.06
CA ILE A 201 8.79 -24.44 -20.35
C ILE A 201 10.28 -24.69 -20.12
N PRO A 202 10.79 -25.95 -20.21
CA PRO A 202 12.15 -26.28 -19.84
C PRO A 202 13.25 -25.62 -20.68
N THR A 203 12.88 -25.09 -21.86
CA THR A 203 13.85 -24.48 -22.80
C THR A 203 14.10 -23.02 -22.58
N VAL A 204 13.36 -22.38 -21.66
CA VAL A 204 13.52 -20.95 -21.36
C VAL A 204 14.71 -20.73 -20.42
N SER A 205 15.47 -19.68 -20.67
CA SER A 205 16.60 -19.30 -19.83
C SER A 205 16.14 -18.96 -18.42
N GLU A 206 16.85 -19.42 -17.40
CA GLU A 206 16.64 -19.06 -15.99
C GLU A 206 16.73 -17.54 -15.70
N LYS A 207 17.21 -16.76 -16.69
CA LYS A 207 17.28 -15.30 -16.62
C LYS A 207 15.98 -14.58 -17.02
N GLN A 208 14.93 -15.35 -17.31
CA GLN A 208 13.62 -14.82 -17.67
C GLN A 208 12.57 -15.43 -16.74
N SER A 209 11.61 -14.65 -16.32
CA SER A 209 10.42 -15.13 -15.60
C SER A 209 9.18 -14.42 -16.10
N LEU A 210 8.04 -15.08 -16.02
CA LEU A 210 6.72 -14.53 -16.29
C LEU A 210 5.82 -14.86 -15.09
N LEU A 211 5.86 -13.99 -14.11
CA LEU A 211 5.10 -14.15 -12.89
C LEU A 211 3.65 -13.75 -13.14
N PHE A 212 2.73 -14.65 -12.89
CA PHE A 212 1.30 -14.36 -12.79
C PHE A 212 0.90 -14.34 -11.32
N ALA A 213 0.17 -13.32 -10.91
CA ALA A 213 -0.35 -13.16 -9.55
C ALA A 213 -1.84 -12.82 -9.56
N ILE A 214 -2.56 -13.35 -8.60
CA ILE A 214 -3.96 -13.08 -8.36
C ILE A 214 -4.20 -12.83 -6.87
N ASP A 215 -4.87 -11.75 -6.52
CA ASP A 215 -5.31 -11.42 -5.16
C ASP A 215 -6.83 -11.25 -5.14
N ALA A 216 -7.51 -11.96 -4.28
CA ALA A 216 -8.90 -11.71 -3.90
C ALA A 216 -8.92 -10.89 -2.61
N LEU A 217 -9.65 -9.78 -2.62
CA LEU A 217 -9.74 -8.83 -1.53
C LEU A 217 -11.16 -8.74 -1.01
N HIS A 218 -11.32 -8.78 0.31
CA HIS A 218 -12.57 -8.51 1.00
C HIS A 218 -12.40 -7.29 1.93
N PRO A 219 -12.59 -6.06 1.41
CA PRO A 219 -12.60 -4.86 2.25
C PRO A 219 -13.92 -4.80 3.04
N ARG A 220 -13.87 -4.40 4.31
CA ARG A 220 -15.07 -4.30 5.18
C ARG A 220 -16.21 -3.47 4.58
N SER A 221 -15.88 -2.37 3.92
CA SER A 221 -16.86 -1.35 3.50
C SER A 221 -17.15 -1.35 2.00
N TYR A 222 -16.59 -2.30 1.25
CA TYR A 222 -16.73 -2.39 -0.20
C TYR A 222 -16.99 -3.84 -0.63
N PRO A 223 -17.60 -4.05 -1.80
CA PRO A 223 -17.70 -5.40 -2.38
C PRO A 223 -16.33 -6.06 -2.58
N GLU A 224 -16.36 -7.38 -2.75
CA GLU A 224 -15.18 -8.17 -3.07
C GLU A 224 -14.53 -7.69 -4.36
N ARG A 225 -13.20 -7.70 -4.38
CA ARG A 225 -12.37 -7.23 -5.49
C ARG A 225 -11.37 -8.29 -5.88
N VAL A 226 -10.98 -8.30 -7.14
CA VAL A 226 -9.92 -9.18 -7.63
C VAL A 226 -8.88 -8.36 -8.36
N ASN A 227 -7.63 -8.54 -8.00
CA ASN A 227 -6.49 -7.92 -8.66
C ASN A 227 -5.72 -9.02 -9.39
N LEU A 228 -5.46 -8.79 -10.68
CA LEU A 228 -4.66 -9.68 -11.52
C LEU A 228 -3.39 -8.94 -11.91
N GLY A 229 -2.25 -9.60 -11.78
CA GLY A 229 -0.95 -9.05 -12.14
C GLY A 229 -0.14 -10.00 -13.00
N LEU A 230 0.55 -9.46 -13.98
CA LEU A 230 1.51 -10.16 -14.81
C LEU A 230 2.80 -9.35 -14.83
N GLU A 231 3.92 -9.98 -14.51
CA GLU A 231 5.25 -9.38 -14.57
C GLU A 231 6.18 -10.24 -15.42
N TYR A 232 6.68 -9.66 -16.50
CA TYR A 232 7.77 -10.26 -17.27
C TYR A 232 9.09 -9.62 -16.84
N SER A 233 10.03 -10.47 -16.40
CA SER A 233 11.39 -10.04 -16.10
C SER A 233 12.38 -10.59 -17.14
N PHE A 234 13.31 -9.71 -17.55
CA PHE A 234 14.37 -10.04 -18.47
C PHE A 234 15.74 -9.77 -17.82
N MET A 235 16.55 -10.81 -17.71
CA MET A 235 17.91 -10.80 -17.13
C MET A 235 17.95 -10.29 -15.68
N SER A 236 16.83 -10.27 -14.97
CA SER A 236 16.67 -9.65 -13.66
C SER A 236 17.08 -8.16 -13.63
N ILE A 237 17.05 -7.50 -14.79
CA ILE A 237 17.39 -6.08 -14.95
C ILE A 237 16.16 -5.28 -15.38
N GLY A 238 15.40 -5.76 -16.37
CA GLY A 238 14.24 -5.09 -16.91
C GLY A 238 12.95 -5.81 -16.52
N TYR A 239 11.92 -5.03 -16.16
CA TYR A 239 10.62 -5.52 -15.74
C TYR A 239 9.53 -4.82 -16.51
N MET A 240 8.60 -5.58 -17.08
CA MET A 240 7.36 -5.07 -17.67
C MET A 240 6.18 -5.65 -16.91
N ARG A 241 5.21 -4.81 -16.58
CA ARG A 241 4.08 -5.18 -15.74
C ARG A 241 2.77 -4.79 -16.39
N LEU A 242 1.81 -5.68 -16.30
CA LEU A 242 0.43 -5.46 -16.69
C LEU A 242 -0.46 -5.92 -15.54
N GLY A 243 -1.49 -5.16 -15.23
CA GLY A 243 -2.44 -5.55 -14.20
C GLY A 243 -3.87 -5.22 -14.59
N TYR A 244 -4.80 -5.88 -13.92
CA TYR A 244 -6.22 -5.63 -14.07
C TYR A 244 -6.92 -5.63 -12.72
N LEU A 245 -7.69 -4.58 -12.48
CA LEU A 245 -8.49 -4.35 -11.28
C LEU A 245 -9.95 -4.70 -11.60
N TYR A 246 -10.43 -5.82 -11.05
CA TYR A 246 -11.82 -6.25 -11.21
C TYR A 246 -12.68 -5.77 -10.04
N ASN A 247 -13.86 -5.28 -10.38
CA ASN A 247 -14.85 -4.74 -9.44
C ASN A 247 -14.37 -3.47 -8.71
N TYR A 248 -13.70 -2.58 -9.47
CA TYR A 248 -13.35 -1.23 -9.04
C TYR A 248 -14.04 -0.21 -9.93
N ASP A 249 -14.53 0.87 -9.31
CA ASP A 249 -15.09 1.98 -10.04
C ASP A 249 -13.98 2.74 -10.79
N GLU A 250 -14.22 3.08 -12.06
CA GLU A 250 -13.37 3.91 -12.93
C GLU A 250 -11.93 3.39 -13.15
N ARG A 251 -11.54 2.24 -12.59
CA ARG A 251 -10.20 1.64 -12.74
C ARG A 251 -10.29 0.23 -13.30
N GLY A 252 -9.39 -0.08 -14.22
CA GLY A 252 -9.30 -1.42 -14.80
C GLY A 252 -7.84 -1.81 -15.05
N LEU A 253 -7.32 -1.51 -16.22
CA LEU A 253 -5.96 -1.84 -16.61
C LEU A 253 -4.94 -0.98 -15.87
N THR A 254 -3.80 -1.58 -15.55
CA THR A 254 -2.62 -0.90 -15.00
C THR A 254 -1.38 -1.34 -15.77
N TYR A 255 -0.42 -0.44 -15.88
CA TYR A 255 0.82 -0.66 -16.61
C TYR A 255 2.01 -0.34 -15.72
N GLY A 256 3.13 -1.02 -15.93
CA GLY A 256 4.34 -0.72 -15.20
C GLY A 256 5.59 -1.11 -15.97
N ALA A 257 6.67 -0.38 -15.67
CA ALA A 257 8.01 -0.72 -16.11
C ALA A 257 8.97 -0.52 -14.96
N GLY A 258 10.03 -1.31 -14.89
CA GLY A 258 11.04 -1.21 -13.86
C GLY A 258 12.41 -1.61 -14.35
N PHE A 259 13.43 -1.09 -13.70
CA PHE A 259 14.83 -1.44 -13.93
C PHE A 259 15.52 -1.67 -12.59
N GLU A 260 16.33 -2.72 -12.52
CA GLU A 260 17.16 -3.05 -11.35
C GLU A 260 18.60 -3.22 -11.80
N ILE A 261 19.51 -2.38 -11.28
CA ILE A 261 20.93 -2.39 -11.62
C ILE A 261 21.74 -2.38 -10.33
N GLY A 262 22.35 -3.52 -10.03
CA GLY A 262 23.04 -3.72 -8.75
C GLY A 262 22.07 -3.54 -7.58
N PRO A 263 22.38 -2.66 -6.59
CA PRO A 263 21.51 -2.45 -5.44
C PRO A 263 20.32 -1.51 -5.72
N LEU A 264 20.30 -0.83 -6.86
CA LEU A 264 19.32 0.22 -7.17
C LEU A 264 18.19 -0.33 -8.04
N SER A 265 16.95 -0.06 -7.67
CA SER A 265 15.76 -0.27 -8.49
C SER A 265 14.98 1.01 -8.72
N ILE A 266 14.43 1.17 -9.91
CA ILE A 266 13.54 2.28 -10.29
C ILE A 266 12.32 1.68 -10.97
N ASP A 267 11.13 2.05 -10.49
CA ASP A 267 9.87 1.56 -11.03
C ASP A 267 8.94 2.74 -11.36
N TYR A 268 8.23 2.60 -12.46
CA TYR A 268 7.13 3.48 -12.84
C TYR A 268 5.86 2.67 -13.03
N ALA A 269 4.73 3.20 -12.56
CA ALA A 269 3.42 2.62 -12.81
C ALA A 269 2.39 3.68 -13.19
N LEU A 270 1.53 3.30 -14.12
CA LEU A 270 0.43 4.12 -14.64
C LEU A 270 -0.88 3.37 -14.46
N THR A 271 -1.86 4.02 -13.84
CA THR A 271 -3.23 3.51 -13.72
C THR A 271 -4.20 4.53 -14.30
N PRO A 272 -4.74 4.31 -15.50
CA PRO A 272 -5.83 5.11 -16.03
C PRO A 272 -7.04 5.08 -15.10
N PHE A 273 -7.70 6.22 -14.90
CA PHE A 273 -8.78 6.37 -13.92
C PHE A 273 -10.04 6.94 -14.55
N GLY A 274 -10.54 6.29 -15.60
CA GLY A 274 -11.80 6.61 -16.29
C GLY A 274 -11.87 8.07 -16.72
N VAL A 275 -12.85 8.79 -16.19
CA VAL A 275 -13.07 10.22 -16.48
C VAL A 275 -12.12 11.16 -15.73
N PHE A 276 -11.32 10.62 -14.79
CA PHE A 276 -10.29 11.37 -14.08
C PHE A 276 -8.94 11.21 -14.76
N ASP A 277 -7.96 12.04 -14.36
CA ASP A 277 -6.59 11.91 -14.82
C ASP A 277 -5.97 10.58 -14.39
N SER A 278 -4.95 10.13 -15.14
CA SER A 278 -4.22 8.91 -14.79
C SER A 278 -3.41 9.08 -13.51
N VAL A 279 -3.45 8.05 -12.68
CA VAL A 279 -2.63 7.95 -11.47
C VAL A 279 -1.23 7.48 -11.85
N ASN A 280 -0.23 8.22 -11.39
CA ASN A 280 1.18 7.96 -11.68
C ASN A 280 1.94 7.68 -10.39
N ARG A 281 2.70 6.59 -10.38
CA ARG A 281 3.55 6.19 -9.25
C ARG A 281 4.98 6.00 -9.71
N ILE A 282 5.91 6.65 -9.03
CA ILE A 282 7.36 6.44 -9.19
C ILE A 282 7.88 5.86 -7.88
N SER A 283 8.71 4.84 -7.99
CA SER A 283 9.35 4.22 -6.82
C SER A 283 10.84 4.04 -7.05
N ILE A 284 11.62 4.23 -6.01
CA ILE A 284 13.07 4.01 -5.99
C ILE A 284 13.37 3.07 -4.83
N GLY A 285 14.12 2.00 -5.10
CA GLY A 285 14.53 1.02 -4.10
C GLY A 285 16.05 0.87 -4.04
N ILE A 286 16.54 0.53 -2.87
CA ILE A 286 17.95 0.18 -2.61
C ILE A 286 17.98 -1.08 -1.77
N SER A 287 18.68 -2.12 -2.26
CA SER A 287 18.84 -3.41 -1.58
C SER A 287 20.33 -3.75 -1.44
N ILE A 288 20.85 -3.86 -0.21
CA ILE A 288 22.29 -4.06 0.11
C ILE A 288 22.47 -5.22 1.06
#